data_f19caa3605433286cd107942a07e8a25
#
_entry.id   f19caa3605433286cd107942a07e8a25
#
_cell.length_a   1.000
_cell.length_b   1.000
_cell.length_c   1.000
_cell.angle_alpha   90.00
_cell.angle_beta   90.00
_cell.angle_gamma   90.00
#
_symmetry.space_group_name_H-M   'P 1'
#
loop_
_entity.id
_entity.type
_entity.pdbx_description
1 polymer ?
#
loop_
_entity_poly.entity_id
_entity_poly.type
_entity_poly.pdbx_seq_one_letter_code
_entity_poly.pdbx_strand_id
1 'polypeptide(L)'
;VRLQCFHTNNTVTNVEVGLARASDTPDRIRPLLLMKLDNIEAGFGIDVLRLEAIGTEAFHQSGHKGKLALQTNLKEAPSPTEGLEDLIGKLGGRIGLENITRYHPANSHIPEKTFQTLAAAWSEATENWPQSSQRRPVLLWRPEPVKAPENRILPRAFQWRGRTLRTRTAQGPERIAPEWWLDDPNWRSGVRDYWQVTCQEGDVLWLFYAHGATMSTGWFCQGSFA
;
A
#
# COMPACT_ATOMS: atom_id res chain seq x y z
N VAL A 1 6.34 -16.16 -17.75
CA VAL A 1 6.26 -17.24 -18.74
C VAL A 1 5.15 -16.91 -19.72
N ARG A 2 5.41 -17.06 -21.02
CA ARG A 2 4.46 -16.83 -22.11
C ARG A 2 4.13 -18.14 -22.82
N LEU A 3 2.84 -18.42 -23.00
CA LEU A 3 2.35 -19.45 -23.88
C LEU A 3 1.82 -18.79 -25.16
N GLN A 4 2.36 -19.19 -26.31
CA GLN A 4 1.92 -18.75 -27.63
C GLN A 4 1.21 -19.90 -28.32
N CYS A 5 0.01 -19.65 -28.84
CA CYS A 5 -0.79 -20.58 -29.60
C CYS A 5 -0.86 -20.08 -31.06
N PHE A 6 -0.27 -20.82 -31.98
CA PHE A 6 -0.32 -20.54 -33.42
C PHE A 6 -1.50 -21.31 -34.00
N HIS A 7 -2.46 -20.59 -34.52
CA HIS A 7 -3.68 -21.16 -35.07
C HIS A 7 -3.56 -21.49 -36.57
N THR A 8 -4.38 -22.45 -37.04
CA THR A 8 -4.45 -22.87 -38.44
C THR A 8 -4.83 -21.73 -39.41
N ASN A 9 -5.45 -20.66 -38.89
CA ASN A 9 -5.81 -19.46 -39.65
C ASN A 9 -4.71 -18.38 -39.68
N ASN A 10 -3.47 -18.72 -39.32
CA ASN A 10 -2.32 -17.81 -39.18
C ASN A 10 -2.45 -16.70 -38.13
N THR A 11 -3.36 -16.82 -37.17
CA THR A 11 -3.42 -15.93 -36.00
C THR A 11 -2.60 -16.50 -34.86
N VAL A 12 -2.15 -15.62 -33.93
CA VAL A 12 -1.38 -16.02 -32.77
C VAL A 12 -2.06 -15.44 -31.50
N THR A 13 -2.40 -16.34 -30.60
CA THR A 13 -2.88 -15.96 -29.25
C THR A 13 -1.76 -16.09 -28.23
N ASN A 14 -1.56 -15.07 -27.41
CA ASN A 14 -0.55 -15.06 -26.36
C ASN A 14 -1.21 -15.03 -25.00
N VAL A 15 -0.73 -15.87 -24.09
CA VAL A 15 -1.12 -15.88 -22.69
C VAL A 15 0.14 -15.75 -21.84
N GLU A 16 0.16 -14.77 -20.96
CA GLU A 16 1.29 -14.52 -20.07
C GLU A 16 0.91 -14.71 -18.63
N VAL A 17 1.81 -15.32 -17.87
CA VAL A 17 1.71 -15.46 -16.41
C VAL A 17 3.01 -14.99 -15.78
N GLY A 18 2.88 -14.19 -14.71
CA GLY A 18 3.95 -13.78 -13.84
C GLY A 18 3.96 -14.61 -12.57
N LEU A 19 5.13 -14.80 -11.99
CA LEU A 19 5.34 -15.37 -10.67
C LEU A 19 5.68 -14.25 -9.71
N ALA A 20 5.13 -14.31 -8.50
CA ALA A 20 5.49 -13.37 -7.43
C ALA A 20 6.91 -13.59 -6.91
N ARG A 21 7.50 -14.76 -7.21
CA ARG A 21 8.88 -15.13 -6.88
C ARG A 21 9.44 -15.99 -7.99
N ALA A 22 10.75 -15.83 -8.28
CA ALA A 22 11.45 -16.70 -9.20
C ALA A 22 11.30 -18.17 -8.79
N SER A 23 10.91 -19.02 -9.74
CA SER A 23 10.75 -20.46 -9.55
C SER A 23 11.01 -21.20 -10.84
N ASP A 24 11.68 -22.33 -10.73
CA ASP A 24 11.92 -23.30 -11.79
C ASP A 24 10.95 -24.49 -11.72
N THR A 25 10.05 -24.49 -10.75
CA THR A 25 9.16 -25.61 -10.44
C THR A 25 7.88 -25.56 -11.30
N PRO A 26 7.62 -26.56 -12.15
CA PRO A 26 6.42 -26.60 -13.01
C PRO A 26 5.11 -26.54 -12.20
N ASP A 27 5.07 -27.12 -11.00
CA ASP A 27 3.88 -27.15 -10.15
C ASP A 27 3.42 -25.75 -9.71
N ARG A 28 4.30 -24.73 -9.71
CA ARG A 28 3.95 -23.34 -9.45
C ARG A 28 3.46 -22.59 -10.69
N ILE A 29 3.99 -22.92 -11.86
CA ILE A 29 3.68 -22.27 -13.15
C ILE A 29 2.38 -22.81 -13.73
N ARG A 30 2.20 -24.13 -13.70
CA ARG A 30 1.08 -24.83 -14.33
C ARG A 30 -0.30 -24.33 -13.85
N PRO A 31 -0.58 -24.16 -12.55
CA PRO A 31 -1.88 -23.65 -12.10
C PRO A 31 -2.20 -22.27 -12.63
N LEU A 32 -1.18 -21.39 -12.75
CA LEU A 32 -1.36 -20.03 -13.27
C LEU A 32 -1.69 -20.02 -14.76
N LEU A 33 -1.05 -20.89 -15.55
CA LEU A 33 -1.39 -21.08 -16.97
C LEU A 33 -2.79 -21.66 -17.13
N LEU A 34 -3.16 -22.68 -16.32
CA LEU A 34 -4.48 -23.31 -16.36
C LEU A 34 -5.60 -22.29 -16.11
N MET A 35 -5.43 -21.33 -15.21
CA MET A 35 -6.43 -20.27 -14.96
C MET A 35 -6.67 -19.36 -16.16
N LYS A 36 -5.74 -19.31 -17.11
CA LYS A 36 -5.84 -18.45 -18.31
C LYS A 36 -6.16 -19.22 -19.59
N LEU A 37 -6.23 -20.55 -19.54
CA LEU A 37 -6.56 -21.36 -20.72
C LEU A 37 -7.96 -21.08 -21.25
N ASP A 38 -8.93 -20.74 -20.40
CA ASP A 38 -10.29 -20.40 -20.80
C ASP A 38 -10.34 -19.16 -21.71
N ASN A 39 -9.28 -18.35 -21.75
CA ASN A 39 -9.16 -17.18 -22.64
C ASN A 39 -8.60 -17.55 -24.03
N ILE A 40 -8.27 -18.81 -24.27
CA ILE A 40 -7.74 -19.28 -25.55
C ILE A 40 -8.85 -19.93 -26.33
N GLU A 41 -9.32 -19.25 -27.36
CA GLU A 41 -10.25 -19.84 -28.32
C GLU A 41 -9.45 -20.64 -29.38
N ALA A 42 -9.62 -21.94 -29.38
CA ALA A 42 -8.92 -22.81 -30.33
C ALA A 42 -9.38 -22.61 -31.79
N GLY A 43 -10.59 -22.07 -32.01
CA GLY A 43 -11.15 -21.83 -33.32
C GLY A 43 -11.16 -23.08 -34.17
N PHE A 44 -10.55 -23.03 -35.39
CA PHE A 44 -10.41 -24.19 -36.29
C PHE A 44 -9.27 -25.15 -35.90
N GLY A 45 -8.49 -24.80 -34.87
CA GLY A 45 -7.39 -25.60 -34.36
C GLY A 45 -6.12 -24.80 -34.10
N ILE A 46 -5.23 -25.42 -33.32
CA ILE A 46 -3.92 -24.88 -32.96
C ILE A 46 -2.87 -25.81 -33.54
N ASP A 47 -2.00 -25.28 -34.39
CA ASP A 47 -0.95 -26.06 -35.05
C ASP A 47 0.29 -26.19 -34.20
N VAL A 48 0.68 -25.11 -33.51
CA VAL A 48 1.91 -25.05 -32.72
C VAL A 48 1.66 -24.34 -31.36
N LEU A 49 2.22 -24.92 -30.32
CA LEU A 49 2.33 -24.33 -29.02
C LEU A 49 3.78 -24.00 -28.73
N ARG A 50 4.06 -22.75 -28.30
CA ARG A 50 5.38 -22.33 -27.90
C ARG A 50 5.32 -21.81 -26.48
N LEU A 51 6.19 -22.34 -25.64
CA LEU A 51 6.35 -21.86 -24.25
C LEU A 51 7.69 -21.10 -24.13
N GLU A 52 7.64 -19.89 -23.64
CA GLU A 52 8.80 -19.00 -23.48
C GLU A 52 8.94 -18.51 -22.03
N ALA A 53 10.19 -18.45 -21.55
CA ALA A 53 10.55 -17.67 -20.37
C ALA A 53 10.98 -16.27 -20.84
N ILE A 54 10.09 -15.29 -20.75
CA ILE A 54 10.33 -13.92 -21.24
C ILE A 54 11.30 -13.17 -20.33
N GLY A 55 11.17 -13.37 -19.03
CA GLY A 55 12.04 -12.79 -18.01
C GLY A 55 12.53 -13.90 -17.08
N THR A 56 13.82 -13.92 -16.83
CA THR A 56 14.46 -14.85 -15.89
C THR A 56 15.25 -14.05 -14.89
N GLU A 57 15.21 -14.50 -13.64
CA GLU A 57 15.99 -13.95 -12.55
C GLU A 57 16.95 -15.02 -12.03
N ALA A 58 18.04 -14.58 -11.40
CA ALA A 58 18.94 -15.52 -10.72
C ALA A 58 18.18 -16.20 -9.57
N PHE A 59 18.07 -17.53 -9.66
CA PHE A 59 17.41 -18.32 -8.63
C PHE A 59 18.36 -18.53 -7.47
N HIS A 60 18.14 -17.77 -6.40
CA HIS A 60 18.81 -18.02 -5.13
C HIS A 60 17.92 -18.92 -4.29
N GLN A 61 18.28 -20.20 -4.16
CA GLN A 61 17.71 -21.02 -3.11
C GLN A 61 18.05 -20.34 -1.77
N SER A 62 17.06 -19.74 -1.13
CA SER A 62 17.17 -19.33 0.26
C SER A 62 17.23 -20.62 1.10
N GLY A 63 18.44 -21.16 1.20
CA GLY A 63 18.73 -22.35 1.98
C GLY A 63 18.39 -22.04 3.43
N HIS A 64 17.41 -22.71 4.00
CA HIS A 64 17.28 -22.82 5.43
C HIS A 64 18.57 -23.49 5.91
N LYS A 65 19.51 -22.70 6.45
CA LYS A 65 20.68 -23.23 7.16
C LYS A 65 20.17 -24.07 8.30
N GLY A 66 20.33 -25.39 8.18
CA GLY A 66 20.30 -26.28 9.32
C GLY A 66 19.21 -27.36 9.35
N LYS A 67 18.99 -28.08 8.26
CA LYS A 67 18.52 -29.47 8.38
C LYS A 67 19.24 -30.31 7.35
N LEU A 68 20.07 -31.22 7.83
CA LEU A 68 20.48 -32.43 7.10
C LEU A 68 19.16 -33.19 6.83
N ALA A 69 18.57 -32.97 5.67
CA ALA A 69 17.41 -33.71 5.25
C ALA A 69 17.87 -35.11 4.84
N LEU A 70 17.73 -36.06 5.75
CA LEU A 70 17.56 -37.45 5.36
C LEU A 70 16.34 -37.49 4.42
N GLN A 71 16.57 -37.99 3.21
CA GLN A 71 15.58 -38.23 2.18
C GLN A 71 14.41 -39.07 2.75
N THR A 72 13.33 -38.42 3.10
CA THR A 72 12.03 -39.04 3.25
C THR A 72 11.03 -38.24 2.45
N ASN A 73 10.36 -38.90 1.51
CA ASN A 73 9.33 -38.39 0.61
C ASN A 73 8.06 -37.97 1.37
N LEU A 74 8.15 -37.10 2.34
CA LEU A 74 7.02 -36.45 2.95
C LEU A 74 6.92 -35.05 2.31
N LYS A 75 5.83 -34.80 1.60
CA LYS A 75 5.43 -33.43 1.18
C LYS A 75 5.35 -32.60 2.45
N GLU A 76 6.42 -31.88 2.76
CA GLU A 76 6.40 -30.90 3.84
C GLU A 76 5.34 -29.87 3.51
N ALA A 77 4.50 -29.54 4.48
CA ALA A 77 3.56 -28.45 4.35
C ALA A 77 4.35 -27.17 4.01
N PRO A 78 3.89 -26.35 3.05
CA PRO A 78 4.60 -25.14 2.65
C PRO A 78 4.78 -24.25 3.87
N SER A 79 5.94 -23.60 3.97
CA SER A 79 6.16 -22.62 5.03
C SER A 79 5.10 -21.50 4.94
N PRO A 80 4.74 -20.84 6.05
CA PRO A 80 3.75 -19.75 6.02
C PRO A 80 4.07 -18.69 4.97
N THR A 81 5.35 -18.41 4.73
CA THR A 81 5.83 -17.46 3.73
C THR A 81 5.61 -17.98 2.31
N GLU A 82 5.88 -19.26 2.04
CA GLU A 82 5.64 -19.87 0.72
C GLU A 82 4.14 -19.91 0.40
N GLY A 83 3.30 -20.20 1.40
CA GLY A 83 1.85 -20.17 1.24
C GLY A 83 1.32 -18.78 0.87
N LEU A 84 1.89 -17.72 1.46
CA LEU A 84 1.54 -16.34 1.12
C LEU A 84 2.00 -15.96 -0.30
N GLU A 85 3.20 -16.34 -0.69
CA GLU A 85 3.73 -16.08 -2.04
C GLU A 85 2.89 -16.79 -3.11
N ASP A 86 2.51 -18.05 -2.89
CA ASP A 86 1.63 -18.79 -3.77
C ASP A 86 0.22 -18.16 -3.86
N LEU A 87 -0.30 -17.63 -2.75
CA LEU A 87 -1.56 -16.89 -2.74
C LEU A 87 -1.46 -15.60 -3.55
N ILE A 88 -0.39 -14.81 -3.36
CA ILE A 88 -0.13 -13.60 -4.13
C ILE A 88 -0.04 -13.94 -5.63
N GLY A 89 0.66 -15.03 -5.99
CA GLY A 89 0.75 -15.49 -7.36
C GLY A 89 -0.61 -15.85 -7.96
N LYS A 90 -1.44 -16.60 -7.25
CA LYS A 90 -2.79 -16.99 -7.70
C LYS A 90 -3.73 -15.80 -7.84
N LEU A 91 -3.75 -14.91 -6.86
CA LEU A 91 -4.57 -13.70 -6.91
C LEU A 91 -4.08 -12.77 -8.01
N GLY A 92 -2.76 -12.54 -8.11
CA GLY A 92 -2.14 -11.71 -9.14
C GLY A 92 -2.39 -12.23 -10.56
N GLY A 93 -2.52 -13.54 -10.74
CA GLY A 93 -2.93 -14.12 -12.01
C GLY A 93 -4.33 -13.70 -12.47
N ARG A 94 -5.21 -13.31 -11.54
CA ARG A 94 -6.59 -12.86 -11.83
C ARG A 94 -6.71 -11.35 -11.93
N ILE A 95 -6.11 -10.62 -10.99
CA ILE A 95 -6.31 -9.17 -10.84
C ILE A 95 -5.10 -8.33 -11.23
N GLY A 96 -3.97 -8.95 -11.59
CA GLY A 96 -2.67 -8.30 -11.81
C GLY A 96 -1.82 -8.29 -10.54
N LEU A 97 -0.54 -8.61 -10.66
CA LEU A 97 0.40 -8.63 -9.52
C LEU A 97 0.62 -7.23 -8.94
N GLU A 98 0.56 -6.21 -9.77
CA GLU A 98 0.69 -4.79 -9.40
C GLU A 98 -0.45 -4.29 -8.50
N ASN A 99 -1.62 -4.92 -8.56
CA ASN A 99 -2.79 -4.54 -7.77
C ASN A 99 -2.79 -5.13 -6.35
N ILE A 100 -1.89 -6.07 -6.08
CA ILE A 100 -1.68 -6.60 -4.73
C ILE A 100 -0.50 -5.86 -4.12
N THR A 101 -0.80 -5.03 -3.14
CA THR A 101 0.19 -4.12 -2.57
C THR A 101 0.41 -4.35 -1.08
N ARG A 102 1.53 -3.86 -0.58
CA ARG A 102 1.84 -3.78 0.86
C ARG A 102 2.38 -2.41 1.22
N TYR A 103 2.23 -2.04 2.47
CA TYR A 103 2.78 -0.79 2.99
C TYR A 103 4.25 -0.95 3.35
N HIS A 104 5.01 0.10 3.03
CA HIS A 104 6.40 0.25 3.42
C HIS A 104 6.60 1.62 4.08
N PRO A 105 7.49 1.76 5.05
CA PRO A 105 7.82 3.06 5.59
C PRO A 105 8.43 3.94 4.50
N ALA A 106 8.06 5.21 4.50
CA ALA A 106 8.64 6.22 3.63
C ALA A 106 9.44 7.23 4.44
N ASN A 107 10.46 7.81 3.84
CA ASN A 107 11.31 8.82 4.48
C ASN A 107 10.65 10.20 4.34
N SER A 108 9.56 10.41 5.07
CA SER A 108 8.84 11.67 5.13
C SER A 108 8.38 11.95 6.57
N HIS A 109 8.46 13.22 6.99
CA HIS A 109 7.91 13.66 8.26
C HIS A 109 6.45 14.13 8.15
N ILE A 110 5.93 14.21 6.92
CA ILE A 110 4.53 14.54 6.64
C ILE A 110 3.66 13.32 6.98
N PRO A 111 2.68 13.46 7.89
CA PRO A 111 1.90 12.31 8.39
C PRO A 111 1.26 11.46 7.31
N GLU A 112 0.77 12.06 6.24
CA GLU A 112 0.12 11.37 5.12
C GLU A 112 1.13 10.64 4.21
N LYS A 113 2.43 10.92 4.36
CA LYS A 113 3.51 10.39 3.52
C LYS A 113 4.52 9.53 4.28
N THR A 114 4.21 9.16 5.52
CA THR A 114 5.09 8.31 6.34
C THR A 114 5.17 6.86 5.83
N PHE A 115 4.32 6.50 4.90
CA PHE A 115 4.33 5.21 4.25
C PHE A 115 4.13 5.34 2.74
N GLN A 116 4.56 4.34 2.02
CA GLN A 116 4.34 4.16 0.59
C GLN A 116 3.77 2.77 0.32
N THR A 117 3.11 2.63 -0.81
CA THR A 117 2.51 1.38 -1.24
C THR A 117 3.35 0.79 -2.37
N LEU A 118 3.87 -0.42 -2.17
CA LEU A 118 4.65 -1.15 -3.18
C LEU A 118 3.93 -2.44 -3.55
N ALA A 119 4.12 -2.90 -4.79
CA ALA A 119 3.56 -4.18 -5.21
C ALA A 119 4.16 -5.33 -4.38
N ALA A 120 3.30 -6.15 -3.82
CA ALA A 120 3.69 -7.22 -2.90
C ALA A 120 4.58 -8.29 -3.56
N ALA A 121 4.41 -8.50 -4.88
CA ALA A 121 5.21 -9.46 -5.63
C ALA A 121 6.68 -9.05 -5.78
N TRP A 122 6.99 -7.74 -5.70
CA TRP A 122 8.33 -7.19 -5.95
C TRP A 122 8.89 -6.44 -4.75
N SER A 123 8.32 -6.64 -3.57
CA SER A 123 8.77 -6.02 -2.34
C SER A 123 8.75 -7.03 -1.19
N GLU A 124 9.70 -6.91 -0.28
CA GLU A 124 9.74 -7.73 0.92
C GLU A 124 8.93 -7.09 2.05
N ALA A 125 8.43 -7.90 2.97
CA ALA A 125 7.74 -7.38 4.15
C ALA A 125 8.72 -6.64 5.05
N THR A 126 8.33 -5.46 5.53
CA THR A 126 9.13 -4.68 6.46
C THR A 126 8.70 -4.98 7.88
N GLU A 127 9.61 -5.48 8.70
CA GLU A 127 9.37 -5.75 10.12
C GLU A 127 9.60 -4.50 10.99
N ASN A 128 10.50 -3.62 10.56
CA ASN A 128 10.91 -2.45 11.32
C ASN A 128 10.18 -1.20 10.83
N TRP A 129 9.13 -0.81 11.55
CA TRP A 129 8.43 0.46 11.34
C TRP A 129 9.01 1.54 12.25
N PRO A 130 9.35 2.73 11.70
CA PRO A 130 9.78 3.84 12.52
C PRO A 130 8.73 4.21 13.57
N GLN A 131 9.13 4.28 14.81
CA GLN A 131 8.24 4.75 15.88
C GLN A 131 8.11 6.27 15.81
N SER A 132 6.88 6.76 15.76
CA SER A 132 6.64 8.21 15.90
C SER A 132 6.83 8.63 17.34
N SER A 133 7.58 9.73 17.56
CA SER A 133 7.72 10.35 18.89
C SER A 133 6.41 10.96 19.38
N GLN A 134 5.52 11.31 18.48
CA GLN A 134 4.20 11.89 18.77
C GLN A 134 3.10 10.89 18.41
N ARG A 135 2.04 10.89 19.23
CA ARG A 135 0.87 10.06 18.96
C ARG A 135 0.15 10.56 17.72
N ARG A 136 -0.13 9.66 16.79
CA ARG A 136 -0.86 9.95 15.54
C ARG A 136 -2.32 9.51 15.64
N PRO A 137 -3.23 10.17 14.91
CA PRO A 137 -4.63 9.76 14.87
C PRO A 137 -4.78 8.38 14.23
N VAL A 138 -5.77 7.62 14.70
CA VAL A 138 -6.13 6.30 14.12
C VAL A 138 -6.80 6.47 12.77
N LEU A 139 -7.64 7.52 12.64
CA LEU A 139 -8.28 7.88 11.39
C LEU A 139 -7.71 9.21 10.90
N LEU A 140 -7.23 9.21 9.66
CA LEU A 140 -6.70 10.37 8.98
C LEU A 140 -7.51 10.62 7.70
N TRP A 141 -7.93 11.88 7.47
CA TRP A 141 -8.65 12.30 6.26
C TRP A 141 -8.06 13.59 5.68
N ARG A 142 -8.56 14.01 4.54
CA ARG A 142 -8.19 15.29 3.95
C ARG A 142 -8.62 16.43 4.87
N PRO A 143 -7.78 17.49 5.05
CA PRO A 143 -8.12 18.62 5.91
C PRO A 143 -9.50 19.17 5.63
N GLU A 144 -10.36 19.20 6.63
CA GLU A 144 -11.69 19.78 6.58
C GLU A 144 -11.69 21.11 7.34
N PRO A 145 -12.26 22.18 6.77
CA PRO A 145 -12.28 23.48 7.44
C PRO A 145 -13.11 23.45 8.71
N VAL A 146 -12.60 24.14 9.73
CA VAL A 146 -13.25 24.33 11.02
C VAL A 146 -13.61 25.79 11.18
N LYS A 147 -14.87 26.09 11.49
CA LYS A 147 -15.29 27.46 11.81
C LYS A 147 -14.86 27.79 13.24
N ALA A 148 -13.86 28.62 13.38
CA ALA A 148 -13.29 29.08 14.64
C ALA A 148 -12.79 30.51 14.45
N PRO A 149 -12.45 31.24 15.55
CA PRO A 149 -11.83 32.56 15.44
C PRO A 149 -10.54 32.52 14.60
N GLU A 150 -10.35 33.54 13.77
CA GLU A 150 -9.20 33.67 12.86
C GLU A 150 -7.92 34.10 13.61
N ASN A 151 -7.54 33.33 14.61
CA ASN A 151 -6.29 33.53 15.33
C ASN A 151 -5.59 32.18 15.56
N ARG A 152 -4.31 32.24 15.94
CA ARG A 152 -3.45 31.07 16.14
C ARG A 152 -3.65 30.39 17.51
N ILE A 153 -4.53 30.96 18.35
CA ILE A 153 -4.80 30.42 19.68
C ILE A 153 -5.84 29.33 19.53
N LEU A 154 -5.57 28.17 20.13
CA LEU A 154 -6.50 27.05 20.08
C LEU A 154 -7.91 27.48 20.54
N PRO A 155 -8.94 27.28 19.70
CA PRO A 155 -10.29 27.74 20.02
C PRO A 155 -10.88 26.98 21.21
N ARG A 156 -11.52 27.69 22.12
CA ARG A 156 -12.29 27.08 23.23
C ARG A 156 -13.56 26.38 22.74
N ALA A 157 -14.12 26.88 21.63
CA ALA A 157 -15.26 26.28 20.95
C ALA A 157 -15.12 26.51 19.45
N PHE A 158 -15.60 25.56 18.65
CA PHE A 158 -15.51 25.58 17.22
C PHE A 158 -16.66 24.80 16.58
N GLN A 159 -16.95 25.04 15.30
CA GLN A 159 -17.91 24.25 14.53
C GLN A 159 -17.22 23.38 13.50
N TRP A 160 -17.55 22.09 13.50
CA TRP A 160 -17.06 21.12 12.55
C TRP A 160 -18.17 20.12 12.19
N ARG A 161 -18.35 19.83 10.92
CA ARG A 161 -19.41 18.96 10.39
C ARG A 161 -20.79 19.30 10.94
N GLY A 162 -21.12 20.60 11.02
CA GLY A 162 -22.40 21.08 11.53
C GLY A 162 -22.62 21.00 13.06
N ARG A 163 -21.64 20.44 13.81
CA ARG A 163 -21.70 20.34 15.28
C ARG A 163 -20.85 21.45 15.91
N THR A 164 -21.31 21.96 17.03
CA THR A 164 -20.52 22.84 17.89
C THR A 164 -19.83 21.98 18.93
N LEU A 165 -18.50 22.05 18.96
CA LEU A 165 -17.62 21.29 19.86
C LEU A 165 -16.88 22.24 20.79
N ARG A 166 -16.63 21.80 22.04
CA ARG A 166 -15.92 22.58 23.05
C ARG A 166 -14.66 21.87 23.49
N THR A 167 -13.54 22.57 23.44
CA THR A 167 -12.26 22.05 23.91
C THR A 167 -12.30 21.82 25.42
N ARG A 168 -12.06 20.59 25.86
CA ARG A 168 -11.86 20.20 27.24
C ARG A 168 -10.39 20.25 27.61
N THR A 169 -9.56 19.54 26.87
CA THR A 169 -8.11 19.51 27.03
C THR A 169 -7.45 19.47 25.66
N ALA A 170 -6.20 19.90 25.59
CA ALA A 170 -5.43 19.81 24.35
C ALA A 170 -3.96 19.53 24.65
N GLN A 171 -3.31 18.82 23.74
CA GLN A 171 -1.89 18.55 23.73
C GLN A 171 -1.30 19.06 22.42
N GLY A 172 -0.23 19.85 22.51
CA GLY A 172 0.41 20.50 21.35
C GLY A 172 0.90 21.92 21.69
N PRO A 173 1.30 22.72 20.68
CA PRO A 173 1.30 22.35 19.27
C PRO A 173 2.50 21.52 18.84
N GLU A 174 2.29 20.63 17.89
CA GLU A 174 3.34 20.05 17.08
C GLU A 174 3.43 20.81 15.75
N ARG A 175 4.59 21.38 15.46
CA ARG A 175 4.79 22.12 14.21
C ARG A 175 5.33 21.22 13.13
N ILE A 176 4.60 21.13 12.00
CA ILE A 176 5.01 20.38 10.82
C ILE A 176 5.12 21.36 9.66
N ALA A 177 6.30 21.38 9.02
CA ALA A 177 6.56 22.17 7.83
C ALA A 177 6.36 21.32 6.57
N PRO A 178 6.01 21.94 5.42
CA PRO A 178 6.02 21.25 4.14
C PRO A 178 7.45 20.82 3.77
N GLU A 179 7.56 19.74 3.01
CA GLU A 179 8.81 19.32 2.39
C GLU A 179 9.05 20.23 1.18
N TRP A 180 9.87 21.26 1.34
CA TRP A 180 10.06 22.35 0.36
C TRP A 180 10.59 21.89 -1.01
N TRP A 181 11.19 20.68 -1.05
CA TRP A 181 11.65 20.05 -2.29
C TRP A 181 10.54 19.32 -3.05
N LEU A 182 9.35 19.18 -2.45
CA LEU A 182 8.17 18.57 -3.07
C LEU A 182 7.09 19.65 -3.22
N ASP A 183 6.67 19.93 -4.46
CA ASP A 183 5.49 20.76 -4.69
C ASP A 183 4.22 19.92 -4.44
N ASP A 184 3.85 19.79 -3.17
CA ASP A 184 2.61 19.11 -2.78
C ASP A 184 1.45 20.09 -2.68
N PRO A 185 0.44 19.99 -3.57
CA PRO A 185 -0.73 20.86 -3.52
C PRO A 185 -1.45 20.85 -2.16
N ASN A 186 -1.42 19.71 -1.44
CA ASN A 186 -2.07 19.59 -0.14
C ASN A 186 -1.35 20.36 0.97
N TRP A 187 -0.08 20.73 0.76
CA TRP A 187 0.76 21.46 1.72
C TRP A 187 1.05 22.92 1.31
N ARG A 188 0.39 23.41 0.27
CA ARG A 188 0.47 24.84 -0.14
C ARG A 188 -0.11 25.80 0.89
N SER A 189 -0.80 25.30 1.93
CA SER A 189 -1.19 26.08 3.12
C SER A 189 -0.03 26.42 4.05
N GLY A 190 1.19 25.98 3.72
CA GLY A 190 2.41 26.27 4.47
C GLY A 190 2.56 25.44 5.74
N VAL A 191 3.27 26.01 6.72
CA VAL A 191 3.48 25.37 8.02
C VAL A 191 2.16 25.17 8.73
N ARG A 192 2.04 24.05 9.43
CA ARG A 192 0.86 23.70 10.24
C ARG A 192 1.26 23.43 11.67
N ASP A 193 0.52 24.01 12.60
CA ASP A 193 0.61 23.71 14.03
C ASP A 193 -0.54 22.78 14.40
N TYR A 194 -0.23 21.60 14.92
CA TYR A 194 -1.19 20.53 15.21
C TYR A 194 -1.44 20.38 16.71
N TRP A 195 -2.68 20.09 17.08
CA TRP A 195 -3.10 19.77 18.44
C TRP A 195 -3.95 18.51 18.46
N GLN A 196 -3.71 17.64 19.42
CA GLN A 196 -4.69 16.64 19.84
C GLN A 196 -5.67 17.33 20.79
N VAL A 197 -6.92 17.42 20.38
CA VAL A 197 -7.98 18.12 21.14
C VAL A 197 -9.01 17.12 21.63
N THR A 198 -9.18 17.03 22.95
CA THR A 198 -10.28 16.29 23.57
C THR A 198 -11.45 17.23 23.76
N CYS A 199 -12.58 16.92 23.15
CA CYS A 199 -13.80 17.69 23.26
C CYS A 199 -14.64 17.26 24.47
N GLN A 200 -15.48 18.18 24.98
CA GLN A 200 -16.43 17.89 26.07
C GLN A 200 -17.49 16.87 25.60
N GLU A 201 -17.78 16.86 24.33
CA GLU A 201 -18.72 15.97 23.65
C GLU A 201 -18.19 14.54 23.45
N GLY A 202 -16.93 14.27 23.86
CA GLY A 202 -16.30 12.96 23.84
C GLY A 202 -15.40 12.68 22.62
N ASP A 203 -15.44 13.53 21.59
CA ASP A 203 -14.58 13.39 20.42
C ASP A 203 -13.12 13.73 20.79
N VAL A 204 -12.15 12.99 20.23
CA VAL A 204 -10.71 13.30 20.32
C VAL A 204 -10.19 13.54 18.90
N LEU A 205 -10.01 14.81 18.58
CA LEU A 205 -9.75 15.26 17.20
C LEU A 205 -8.31 15.75 17.03
N TRP A 206 -7.84 15.67 15.81
CA TRP A 206 -6.55 16.24 15.39
C TRP A 206 -6.81 17.51 14.59
N LEU A 207 -6.68 18.65 15.28
CA LEU A 207 -6.86 19.97 14.68
C LEU A 207 -5.51 20.56 14.34
N PHE A 208 -5.48 21.38 13.29
CA PHE A 208 -4.31 22.22 13.03
C PHE A 208 -4.69 23.63 12.60
N TYR A 209 -3.77 24.55 12.85
CA TYR A 209 -3.80 25.89 12.29
C TYR A 209 -2.80 25.97 11.12
N ALA A 210 -3.31 26.31 9.92
CA ALA A 210 -2.49 26.56 8.75
C ALA A 210 -2.00 28.03 8.76
N HIS A 211 -0.68 28.22 8.71
CA HIS A 211 -0.11 29.57 8.76
C HIS A 211 -0.26 30.35 7.44
N GLY A 212 -0.65 29.68 6.36
CA GLY A 212 -0.78 30.25 5.03
C GLY A 212 0.54 30.26 4.26
N ALA A 213 0.42 30.18 2.94
CA ALA A 213 1.47 30.41 1.96
C ALA A 213 0.80 30.86 0.68
N THR A 214 0.57 29.94 -0.29
CA THR A 214 -0.23 30.20 -1.49
C THR A 214 -1.73 30.01 -1.25
N MET A 215 -2.12 29.37 -0.14
CA MET A 215 -3.50 29.17 0.29
C MET A 215 -3.79 29.92 1.58
N SER A 216 -5.07 30.12 1.89
CA SER A 216 -5.53 30.87 3.07
C SER A 216 -5.13 30.21 4.39
N THR A 217 -4.94 31.06 5.40
CA THR A 217 -4.79 30.64 6.80
C THR A 217 -6.09 30.11 7.37
N GLY A 218 -6.02 29.35 8.43
CA GLY A 218 -7.23 28.93 9.16
C GLY A 218 -7.10 27.64 9.94
N TRP A 219 -8.20 27.26 10.58
CA TRP A 219 -8.32 26.04 11.36
C TRP A 219 -8.89 24.89 10.52
N PHE A 220 -8.32 23.72 10.69
CA PHE A 220 -8.73 22.50 9.99
C PHE A 220 -8.74 21.32 10.96
N CYS A 221 -9.61 20.35 10.69
CA CYS A 221 -9.63 19.04 11.31
C CYS A 221 -9.16 18.00 10.30
N GLN A 222 -8.21 17.14 10.69
CA GLN A 222 -7.61 16.17 9.77
C GLN A 222 -7.65 14.73 10.29
N GLY A 223 -8.04 14.49 11.52
CA GLY A 223 -8.06 13.14 12.06
C GLY A 223 -8.79 13.00 13.38
N SER A 224 -8.95 11.73 13.78
CA SER A 224 -9.51 11.34 15.08
C SER A 224 -8.64 10.28 15.72
N PHE A 225 -8.53 10.37 17.05
CA PHE A 225 -7.79 9.41 17.88
C PHE A 225 -8.68 8.26 18.38
N ALA A 226 -9.96 8.28 17.98
CA ALA A 226 -11.06 7.37 18.35
C ALA A 226 -11.29 7.24 19.86
#